data_6ef48a1b910149646c4f7ed10f58f598
#
_entry.id   6ef48a1b910149646c4f7ed10f58f598
#
_cell.length_a   1.000
_cell.length_b   1.000
_cell.length_c   1.000
_cell.angle_alpha   90.00
_cell.angle_beta   90.00
_cell.angle_gamma   90.00
#
_symmetry.space_group_name_H-M   'P 1'
#
loop_
_entity.id
_entity.type
_entity.pdbx_description
1 polymer ?
#
loop_
_entity_poly.entity_id
_entity_poly.type
_entity_poly.pdbx_seq_one_letter_code
_entity_poly.pdbx_strand_id
1 'polypeptide(L)'
;MNKLDQLKAMTLVVADTGDLNAIKSFLPEDATTNPSLVLKAAQLEDYQHLIGEAKSWAQAQGGSEQQIMDNTCDYLAVAIGKEVLSAIPGRISTEVDSRLSFDTAATVARAKRIIDLYAQQGVSKDRVLIKIASTWEGIQAGKQLESEGINCNLTLLFSFAQAVACAQAGVYLISPFVGRILDWYKKANNVDSYPAAEDPGVLSVSRIYSYYKHYGYNTIVMGASFRNTGEIEQLAGCDRLTISPDLMEQLAADKGNLPKMLDAENVVCKEAKLDLNEAAFRWLHNEDAMATEKLAEGIRNFTRDQEKLEALLK
;
A
#
# COMPACT_ATOMS: atom_id res chain seq x y z
N MET A 1 11.84 9.34 -25.39
CA MET A 1 10.96 8.84 -24.32
C MET A 1 11.86 8.47 -23.16
N ASN A 2 11.64 9.00 -21.98
CA ASN A 2 12.40 8.65 -20.78
C ASN A 2 11.90 7.33 -20.18
N LYS A 3 12.60 6.78 -19.16
CA LYS A 3 12.20 5.50 -18.54
C LYS A 3 10.84 5.58 -17.83
N LEU A 4 10.45 6.72 -17.25
CA LEU A 4 9.13 6.88 -16.64
C LEU A 4 8.00 6.76 -17.67
N ASP A 5 8.17 7.39 -18.84
CA ASP A 5 7.19 7.29 -19.93
C ASP A 5 7.10 5.86 -20.49
N GLN A 6 8.26 5.18 -20.62
CA GLN A 6 8.30 3.78 -21.03
C GLN A 6 7.62 2.87 -20.02
N LEU A 7 7.83 3.10 -18.71
CA LEU A 7 7.18 2.35 -17.63
C LEU A 7 5.65 2.53 -17.68
N LYS A 8 5.17 3.76 -17.82
CA LYS A 8 3.73 4.04 -17.93
C LYS A 8 3.04 3.34 -19.11
N ALA A 9 3.79 2.99 -20.16
CA ALA A 9 3.25 2.25 -21.30
C ALA A 9 3.01 0.75 -21.01
N MET A 10 3.59 0.19 -19.93
CA MET A 10 3.52 -1.25 -19.63
C MET A 10 3.10 -1.58 -18.20
N THR A 11 3.04 -0.59 -17.32
CA THR A 11 2.72 -0.71 -15.89
C THR A 11 1.91 0.49 -15.46
N LEU A 12 0.85 0.31 -14.68
CA LEU A 12 0.13 1.42 -14.11
C LEU A 12 0.97 2.03 -12.96
N VAL A 13 1.40 3.27 -13.17
CA VAL A 13 2.23 4.00 -12.19
C VAL A 13 1.34 4.68 -11.16
N VAL A 14 1.65 4.43 -9.89
CA VAL A 14 0.95 4.95 -8.72
C VAL A 14 1.90 5.86 -7.95
N ALA A 15 1.43 6.98 -7.43
CA ALA A 15 2.24 7.86 -6.59
C ALA A 15 2.20 7.42 -5.12
N ASP A 16 3.38 7.23 -4.52
CA ASP A 16 3.52 6.96 -3.09
C ASP A 16 3.77 8.26 -2.33
N THR A 17 2.76 9.12 -2.29
CA THR A 17 2.84 10.44 -1.63
C THR A 17 1.46 11.05 -1.40
N GLY A 18 1.37 11.94 -0.38
CA GLY A 18 0.24 12.84 -0.17
C GLY A 18 0.51 14.27 -0.66
N ASP A 19 1.63 14.54 -1.31
CA ASP A 19 2.01 15.87 -1.82
C ASP A 19 1.37 16.12 -3.19
N LEU A 20 0.43 17.07 -3.26
CA LEU A 20 -0.28 17.43 -4.48
C LEU A 20 0.62 17.99 -5.58
N ASN A 21 1.68 18.73 -5.22
CA ASN A 21 2.58 19.31 -6.20
C ASN A 21 3.38 18.23 -6.92
N ALA A 22 3.86 17.23 -6.16
CA ALA A 22 4.52 16.05 -6.71
C ALA A 22 3.56 15.24 -7.61
N ILE A 23 2.32 15.01 -7.17
CA ILE A 23 1.31 14.29 -7.95
C ILE A 23 1.03 15.01 -9.28
N LYS A 24 0.80 16.32 -9.27
CA LYS A 24 0.56 17.11 -10.48
C LYS A 24 1.74 17.12 -11.45
N SER A 25 2.97 16.99 -10.94
CA SER A 25 4.17 16.99 -11.79
C SER A 25 4.33 15.68 -12.58
N PHE A 26 3.95 14.54 -12.00
CA PHE A 26 4.18 13.23 -12.61
C PHE A 26 2.94 12.60 -13.24
N LEU A 27 1.74 13.14 -12.99
CA LEU A 27 0.46 12.65 -13.53
C LEU A 27 0.30 11.13 -13.39
N PRO A 28 0.34 10.58 -12.17
CA PRO A 28 0.10 9.17 -11.92
C PRO A 28 -1.38 8.83 -12.13
N GLU A 29 -1.68 7.56 -12.36
CA GLU A 29 -3.08 7.08 -12.45
C GLU A 29 -3.75 7.04 -11.08
N ASP A 30 -3.09 6.42 -10.10
CA ASP A 30 -3.55 6.24 -8.72
C ASP A 30 -2.56 6.88 -7.73
N ALA A 31 -2.96 6.96 -6.46
CA ALA A 31 -2.06 7.33 -5.37
C ALA A 31 -2.27 6.44 -4.14
N THR A 32 -1.22 6.32 -3.33
CA THR A 32 -1.27 5.64 -2.04
C THR A 32 -0.85 6.57 -0.92
N THR A 33 -1.55 6.47 0.21
CA THR A 33 -1.11 7.04 1.48
C THR A 33 -0.85 5.94 2.51
N ASN A 34 -0.27 6.32 3.61
CA ASN A 34 -0.06 5.53 4.81
C ASN A 34 0.12 6.47 6.00
N PRO A 35 0.15 6.00 7.26
CA PRO A 35 0.29 6.88 8.42
C PRO A 35 1.47 7.85 8.36
N SER A 36 2.63 7.41 7.85
CA SER A 36 3.81 8.26 7.69
C SER A 36 3.60 9.36 6.66
N LEU A 37 2.92 9.06 5.54
CA LEU A 37 2.63 10.03 4.49
C LEU A 37 1.54 11.02 4.91
N VAL A 38 0.52 10.57 5.66
CA VAL A 38 -0.50 11.45 6.23
C VAL A 38 0.13 12.42 7.24
N LEU A 39 1.03 11.91 8.12
CA LEU A 39 1.78 12.77 9.06
C LEU A 39 2.62 13.82 8.32
N LYS A 40 3.32 13.44 7.25
CA LYS A 40 4.08 14.40 6.43
C LYS A 40 3.17 15.42 5.75
N ALA A 41 2.07 14.97 5.14
CA ALA A 41 1.11 15.85 4.49
C ALA A 41 0.49 16.85 5.47
N ALA A 42 0.13 16.41 6.67
CA ALA A 42 -0.41 17.28 7.74
C ALA A 42 0.55 18.41 8.17
N GLN A 43 1.85 18.31 7.84
CA GLN A 43 2.84 19.35 8.13
C GLN A 43 3.00 20.35 6.97
N LEU A 44 2.41 20.08 5.80
CA LEU A 44 2.45 20.99 4.65
C LEU A 44 1.50 22.17 4.84
N GLU A 45 1.92 23.36 4.42
CA GLU A 45 1.12 24.59 4.52
C GLU A 45 -0.23 24.44 3.82
N ASP A 46 -0.25 23.80 2.66
CA ASP A 46 -1.43 23.57 1.84
C ASP A 46 -2.54 22.80 2.56
N TYR A 47 -2.20 22.00 3.59
CA TYR A 47 -3.15 21.16 4.32
C TYR A 47 -3.50 21.66 5.74
N GLN A 48 -2.94 22.80 6.19
CA GLN A 48 -3.18 23.31 7.53
C GLN A 48 -4.66 23.62 7.81
N HIS A 49 -5.39 24.10 6.80
CA HIS A 49 -6.83 24.35 6.92
C HIS A 49 -7.64 23.10 7.19
N LEU A 50 -7.24 21.93 6.64
CA LEU A 50 -7.91 20.64 6.85
C LEU A 50 -7.83 20.16 8.29
N ILE A 51 -6.78 20.53 9.02
CA ILE A 51 -6.65 20.20 10.46
C ILE A 51 -7.75 20.89 11.27
N GLY A 52 -8.00 22.18 11.00
CA GLY A 52 -9.07 22.93 11.65
C GLY A 52 -10.45 22.36 11.36
N GLU A 53 -10.70 22.00 10.10
CA GLU A 53 -11.96 21.35 9.70
C GLU A 53 -12.15 19.99 10.39
N ALA A 54 -11.10 19.13 10.40
CA ALA A 54 -11.14 17.83 11.04
C ALA A 54 -11.46 17.91 12.53
N LYS A 55 -10.80 18.83 13.25
CA LYS A 55 -11.06 19.07 14.68
C LYS A 55 -12.50 19.53 14.93
N SER A 56 -12.96 20.51 14.15
CA SER A 56 -14.32 21.05 14.28
C SER A 56 -15.38 19.98 14.03
N TRP A 57 -15.20 19.21 12.95
CA TRP A 57 -16.11 18.11 12.61
C TRP A 57 -16.12 17.03 13.69
N ALA A 58 -14.95 16.61 14.18
CA ALA A 58 -14.84 15.56 15.20
C ALA A 58 -15.46 15.98 16.53
N GLN A 59 -15.28 17.23 16.95
CA GLN A 59 -15.92 17.79 18.15
C GLN A 59 -17.45 17.79 18.04
N ALA A 60 -18.00 18.11 16.86
CA ALA A 60 -19.43 18.08 16.61
C ALA A 60 -20.04 16.66 16.68
N GLN A 61 -19.23 15.60 16.44
CA GLN A 61 -19.67 14.22 16.61
C GLN A 61 -19.80 13.83 18.11
N GLY A 62 -19.08 14.51 19.00
CA GLY A 62 -19.03 14.19 20.42
C GLY A 62 -18.30 12.89 20.75
N GLY A 63 -18.49 12.41 21.98
CA GLY A 63 -17.86 11.18 22.47
C GLY A 63 -16.72 11.43 23.46
N SER A 64 -15.95 10.39 23.78
CA SER A 64 -14.77 10.50 24.62
C SER A 64 -13.64 11.24 23.90
N GLU A 65 -12.64 11.74 24.63
CA GLU A 65 -11.44 12.37 24.04
C GLU A 65 -10.77 11.47 23.00
N GLN A 66 -10.69 10.16 23.26
CA GLN A 66 -10.13 9.20 22.30
C GLN A 66 -11.00 9.08 21.06
N GLN A 67 -12.31 9.03 21.19
CA GLN A 67 -13.23 8.98 20.04
C GLN A 67 -13.14 10.26 19.19
N ILE A 68 -13.01 11.43 19.83
CA ILE A 68 -12.81 12.69 19.11
C ILE A 68 -11.47 12.69 18.38
N MET A 69 -10.39 12.18 19.00
CA MET A 69 -9.09 12.06 18.35
C MET A 69 -9.13 11.10 17.16
N ASP A 70 -9.71 9.90 17.33
CA ASP A 70 -9.90 8.93 16.26
C ASP A 70 -10.71 9.53 15.08
N ASN A 71 -11.77 10.29 15.42
CA ASN A 71 -12.59 10.99 14.46
C ASN A 71 -11.77 12.06 13.70
N THR A 72 -10.93 12.80 14.39
CA THR A 72 -10.08 13.83 13.79
C THR A 72 -9.08 13.22 12.82
N CYS A 73 -8.43 12.13 13.22
CA CYS A 73 -7.46 11.43 12.37
C CYS A 73 -8.11 10.83 11.11
N ASP A 74 -9.26 10.17 11.26
CA ASP A 74 -9.97 9.58 10.13
C ASP A 74 -10.44 10.66 9.14
N TYR A 75 -11.04 11.76 9.67
CA TYR A 75 -11.48 12.86 8.82
C TYR A 75 -10.31 13.51 8.08
N LEU A 76 -9.19 13.76 8.76
CA LEU A 76 -8.02 14.36 8.14
C LEU A 76 -7.44 13.47 7.03
N ALA A 77 -7.33 12.16 7.27
CA ALA A 77 -6.86 11.21 6.25
C ALA A 77 -7.77 11.20 5.01
N VAL A 78 -9.10 11.24 5.23
CA VAL A 78 -10.10 11.31 4.16
C VAL A 78 -10.02 12.66 3.42
N ALA A 79 -9.87 13.78 4.13
CA ALA A 79 -9.77 15.11 3.53
C ALA A 79 -8.51 15.22 2.64
N ILE A 80 -7.36 14.76 3.13
CA ILE A 80 -6.13 14.68 2.32
C ILE A 80 -6.35 13.76 1.11
N GLY A 81 -6.96 12.59 1.29
CA GLY A 81 -7.28 11.67 0.21
C GLY A 81 -8.18 12.28 -0.86
N LYS A 82 -9.16 13.10 -0.46
CA LYS A 82 -10.04 13.83 -1.38
C LYS A 82 -9.27 14.87 -2.20
N GLU A 83 -8.37 15.62 -1.56
CA GLU A 83 -7.52 16.57 -2.29
C GLU A 83 -6.66 15.84 -3.32
N VAL A 84 -6.03 14.72 -2.95
CA VAL A 84 -5.26 13.87 -3.87
C VAL A 84 -6.14 13.39 -5.03
N LEU A 85 -7.37 12.93 -4.77
CA LEU A 85 -8.31 12.49 -5.80
C LEU A 85 -8.70 13.59 -6.81
N SER A 86 -8.57 14.85 -6.43
CA SER A 86 -8.78 15.96 -7.37
C SER A 86 -7.70 16.06 -8.44
N ALA A 87 -6.52 15.48 -8.18
CA ALA A 87 -5.34 15.56 -9.05
C ALA A 87 -5.05 14.26 -9.82
N ILE A 88 -5.77 13.17 -9.54
CA ILE A 88 -5.59 11.88 -10.21
C ILE A 88 -6.90 11.38 -10.83
N PRO A 89 -6.85 10.65 -11.95
CA PRO A 89 -8.06 10.09 -12.56
C PRO A 89 -8.56 8.83 -11.86
N GLY A 90 -7.67 8.06 -11.23
CA GLY A 90 -7.95 6.75 -10.65
C GLY A 90 -8.34 6.78 -9.18
N ARG A 91 -7.67 5.99 -8.34
CA ARG A 91 -8.05 5.67 -6.96
C ARG A 91 -7.01 6.12 -5.94
N ILE A 92 -7.48 6.39 -4.72
CA ILE A 92 -6.63 6.61 -3.54
C ILE A 92 -6.69 5.38 -2.61
N SER A 93 -5.55 4.95 -2.08
CA SER A 93 -5.51 4.00 -0.97
C SER A 93 -5.39 4.74 0.35
N THR A 94 -6.39 4.57 1.24
CA THR A 94 -6.43 5.15 2.58
C THR A 94 -6.37 4.04 3.62
N GLU A 95 -5.39 4.11 4.53
CA GLU A 95 -5.08 3.04 5.46
C GLU A 95 -5.86 3.17 6.76
N VAL A 96 -6.40 2.05 7.25
CA VAL A 96 -6.99 1.95 8.60
C VAL A 96 -5.89 2.01 9.65
N ASP A 97 -6.25 2.38 10.87
CA ASP A 97 -5.30 2.43 11.99
C ASP A 97 -4.59 1.08 12.20
N SER A 98 -3.26 1.10 12.21
CA SER A 98 -2.44 -0.11 12.34
C SER A 98 -2.62 -0.84 13.67
N ARG A 99 -3.14 -0.17 14.72
CA ARG A 99 -3.50 -0.80 16.00
C ARG A 99 -4.62 -1.82 15.87
N LEU A 100 -5.39 -1.77 14.79
CA LEU A 100 -6.48 -2.72 14.47
C LEU A 100 -6.01 -3.98 13.73
N SER A 101 -4.72 -4.10 13.43
CA SER A 101 -4.16 -5.16 12.56
C SER A 101 -4.48 -6.59 13.03
N PHE A 102 -4.85 -6.80 14.29
CA PHE A 102 -5.18 -8.11 14.87
C PHE A 102 -6.63 -8.23 15.31
N ASP A 103 -7.50 -7.31 14.85
CA ASP A 103 -8.95 -7.31 15.13
C ASP A 103 -9.73 -7.14 13.82
N THR A 104 -10.25 -8.25 13.31
CA THR A 104 -11.04 -8.28 12.06
C THR A 104 -12.28 -7.40 12.15
N ALA A 105 -13.03 -7.49 13.24
CA ALA A 105 -14.29 -6.77 13.39
C ALA A 105 -14.07 -5.25 13.48
N ALA A 106 -13.09 -4.83 14.28
CA ALA A 106 -12.72 -3.41 14.42
C ALA A 106 -12.17 -2.85 13.10
N THR A 107 -11.35 -3.62 12.37
CA THR A 107 -10.85 -3.25 11.04
C THR A 107 -11.98 -3.02 10.05
N VAL A 108 -12.96 -3.94 9.97
CA VAL A 108 -14.14 -3.80 9.09
C VAL A 108 -14.96 -2.56 9.46
N ALA A 109 -15.21 -2.36 10.75
CA ALA A 109 -15.97 -1.19 11.22
C ALA A 109 -15.27 0.12 10.86
N ARG A 110 -13.94 0.22 11.05
CA ARG A 110 -13.15 1.42 10.70
C ARG A 110 -13.13 1.63 9.18
N ALA A 111 -12.97 0.57 8.40
CA ALA A 111 -12.99 0.64 6.93
C ALA A 111 -14.32 1.21 6.40
N LYS A 112 -15.45 0.70 6.88
CA LYS A 112 -16.78 1.21 6.51
C LYS A 112 -16.96 2.68 6.87
N ARG A 113 -16.50 3.07 8.05
CA ARG A 113 -16.52 4.47 8.48
C ARG A 113 -15.70 5.37 7.56
N ILE A 114 -14.51 4.96 7.13
CA ILE A 114 -13.69 5.71 6.18
C ILE A 114 -14.45 5.88 4.84
N ILE A 115 -15.08 4.84 4.34
CA ILE A 115 -15.91 4.89 3.12
C ILE A 115 -17.09 5.85 3.30
N ASP A 116 -17.78 5.81 4.44
CA ASP A 116 -18.89 6.73 4.74
C ASP A 116 -18.41 8.19 4.81
N LEU A 117 -17.23 8.45 5.38
CA LEU A 117 -16.63 9.78 5.40
C LEU A 117 -16.31 10.29 3.99
N TYR A 118 -15.76 9.43 3.12
CA TYR A 118 -15.57 9.78 1.71
C TYR A 118 -16.89 10.10 1.02
N ALA A 119 -17.93 9.30 1.24
CA ALA A 119 -19.27 9.54 0.67
C ALA A 119 -19.85 10.87 1.16
N GLN A 120 -19.74 11.22 2.45
CA GLN A 120 -20.14 12.52 2.99
C GLN A 120 -19.41 13.69 2.33
N GLN A 121 -18.19 13.48 1.87
CA GLN A 121 -17.40 14.48 1.14
C GLN A 121 -17.60 14.43 -0.38
N GLY A 122 -18.57 13.65 -0.87
CA GLY A 122 -18.93 13.54 -2.30
C GLY A 122 -18.01 12.64 -3.12
N VAL A 123 -17.21 11.76 -2.48
CA VAL A 123 -16.34 10.80 -3.14
C VAL A 123 -16.99 9.42 -3.16
N SER A 124 -17.14 8.83 -4.36
CA SER A 124 -17.66 7.46 -4.52
C SER A 124 -16.65 6.42 -3.97
N LYS A 125 -17.15 5.36 -3.35
CA LYS A 125 -16.33 4.23 -2.90
C LYS A 125 -15.50 3.60 -4.01
N ASP A 126 -15.93 3.71 -5.27
CA ASP A 126 -15.20 3.18 -6.43
C ASP A 126 -13.86 3.90 -6.67
N ARG A 127 -13.67 5.09 -6.09
CA ARG A 127 -12.44 5.87 -6.12
C ARG A 127 -11.52 5.60 -4.92
N VAL A 128 -11.89 4.68 -4.01
CA VAL A 128 -11.17 4.43 -2.76
C VAL A 128 -10.81 2.96 -2.64
N LEU A 129 -9.58 2.69 -2.23
CA LEU A 129 -9.13 1.39 -1.73
C LEU A 129 -8.87 1.52 -0.24
N ILE A 130 -9.48 0.66 0.56
CA ILE A 130 -9.15 0.58 1.99
C ILE A 130 -7.86 -0.22 2.15
N LYS A 131 -6.85 0.42 2.73
CA LYS A 131 -5.53 -0.18 2.92
C LYS A 131 -5.45 -0.82 4.31
N ILE A 132 -5.03 -2.10 4.36
CA ILE A 132 -5.09 -2.96 5.56
C ILE A 132 -3.80 -3.76 5.64
N ALA A 133 -3.18 -3.89 6.83
CA ALA A 133 -2.03 -4.76 7.03
C ALA A 133 -2.39 -6.23 6.78
N SER A 134 -1.50 -6.96 6.10
CA SER A 134 -1.72 -8.36 5.69
C SER A 134 -1.42 -9.35 6.85
N THR A 135 -2.02 -9.13 8.01
CA THR A 135 -2.17 -10.15 9.05
C THR A 135 -3.27 -11.12 8.64
N TRP A 136 -3.40 -12.27 9.31
CA TRP A 136 -4.54 -13.15 9.07
C TRP A 136 -5.87 -12.42 9.27
N GLU A 137 -5.98 -11.69 10.37
CA GLU A 137 -7.16 -10.90 10.73
C GLU A 137 -7.46 -9.81 9.71
N GLY A 138 -6.42 -9.11 9.22
CA GLY A 138 -6.55 -8.10 8.18
C GLY A 138 -6.99 -8.69 6.83
N ILE A 139 -6.50 -9.88 6.48
CA ILE A 139 -6.93 -10.60 5.26
C ILE A 139 -8.39 -11.02 5.36
N GLN A 140 -8.85 -11.50 6.54
CA GLN A 140 -10.27 -11.83 6.76
C GLN A 140 -11.16 -10.58 6.69
N ALA A 141 -10.68 -9.44 7.22
CA ALA A 141 -11.37 -8.15 7.07
C ALA A 141 -11.48 -7.75 5.59
N GLY A 142 -10.39 -7.87 4.83
CA GLY A 142 -10.39 -7.63 3.39
C GLY A 142 -11.40 -8.51 2.65
N LYS A 143 -11.42 -9.82 2.95
CA LYS A 143 -12.40 -10.77 2.36
C LYS A 143 -13.84 -10.33 2.60
N GLN A 144 -14.16 -9.91 3.83
CA GLN A 144 -15.50 -9.44 4.16
C GLN A 144 -15.84 -8.16 3.40
N LEU A 145 -14.96 -7.16 3.40
CA LEU A 145 -15.16 -5.87 2.73
C LEU A 145 -15.35 -6.03 1.22
N GLU A 146 -14.56 -6.88 0.57
CA GLU A 146 -14.71 -7.19 -0.86
C GLU A 146 -16.07 -7.80 -1.16
N SER A 147 -16.58 -8.69 -0.31
CA SER A 147 -17.93 -9.27 -0.46
C SER A 147 -19.05 -8.22 -0.34
N GLU A 148 -18.77 -7.08 0.29
CA GLU A 148 -19.69 -5.95 0.43
C GLU A 148 -19.43 -4.85 -0.62
N GLY A 149 -18.55 -5.12 -1.59
CA GLY A 149 -18.20 -4.20 -2.69
C GLY A 149 -17.34 -3.02 -2.26
N ILE A 150 -16.53 -3.19 -1.21
CA ILE A 150 -15.49 -2.25 -0.78
C ILE A 150 -14.15 -2.86 -1.16
N ASN A 151 -13.46 -2.27 -2.13
CA ASN A 151 -12.18 -2.79 -2.58
C ASN A 151 -11.04 -2.46 -1.60
N CYS A 152 -10.13 -3.41 -1.44
CA CYS A 152 -9.05 -3.34 -0.47
C CYS A 152 -7.67 -3.41 -1.13
N ASN A 153 -6.70 -2.76 -0.47
CA ASN A 153 -5.27 -2.84 -0.73
C ASN A 153 -4.58 -3.48 0.48
N LEU A 154 -4.19 -4.75 0.38
CA LEU A 154 -3.52 -5.46 1.47
C LEU A 154 -2.03 -5.13 1.46
N THR A 155 -1.58 -4.42 2.48
CA THR A 155 -0.21 -3.87 2.62
C THR A 155 0.59 -4.59 3.71
N LEU A 156 1.85 -4.13 3.94
CA LEU A 156 2.80 -4.81 4.82
C LEU A 156 2.90 -6.30 4.47
N LEU A 157 3.00 -6.56 3.18
CA LEU A 157 3.08 -7.90 2.62
C LEU A 157 4.53 -8.22 2.29
N PHE A 158 5.05 -9.27 2.91
CA PHE A 158 6.46 -9.68 2.84
C PHE A 158 6.62 -11.15 2.52
N SER A 159 5.65 -12.02 2.90
CA SER A 159 5.74 -13.47 2.67
C SER A 159 4.88 -13.93 1.51
N PHE A 160 5.29 -15.06 0.93
CA PHE A 160 4.49 -15.74 -0.08
C PHE A 160 3.16 -16.26 0.49
N ALA A 161 3.15 -16.70 1.76
CA ALA A 161 1.93 -17.12 2.44
C ALA A 161 0.88 -16.00 2.55
N GLN A 162 1.32 -14.76 2.85
CA GLN A 162 0.43 -13.60 2.83
C GLN A 162 -0.19 -13.38 1.45
N ALA A 163 0.62 -13.45 0.39
CA ALA A 163 0.15 -13.28 -0.98
C ALA A 163 -0.89 -14.36 -1.36
N VAL A 164 -0.62 -15.62 -1.05
CA VAL A 164 -1.56 -16.73 -1.33
C VAL A 164 -2.87 -16.54 -0.59
N ALA A 165 -2.82 -16.22 0.71
CA ALA A 165 -4.04 -16.00 1.51
C ALA A 165 -4.86 -14.80 1.00
N CYS A 166 -4.21 -13.71 0.57
CA CYS A 166 -4.88 -12.58 -0.05
C CYS A 166 -5.59 -12.97 -1.36
N ALA A 167 -4.94 -13.75 -2.23
CA ALA A 167 -5.54 -14.23 -3.46
C ALA A 167 -6.75 -15.14 -3.21
N GLN A 168 -6.66 -16.05 -2.23
CA GLN A 168 -7.76 -16.92 -1.81
C GLN A 168 -8.93 -16.12 -1.20
N ALA A 169 -8.62 -15.02 -0.51
CA ALA A 169 -9.64 -14.11 0.02
C ALA A 169 -10.32 -13.26 -1.08
N GLY A 170 -9.78 -13.25 -2.30
CA GLY A 170 -10.33 -12.49 -3.44
C GLY A 170 -10.17 -10.98 -3.28
N VAL A 171 -9.15 -10.51 -2.57
CA VAL A 171 -8.91 -9.06 -2.40
C VAL A 171 -8.52 -8.42 -3.73
N TYR A 172 -8.92 -7.16 -3.91
CA TYR A 172 -8.72 -6.43 -5.15
C TYR A 172 -7.23 -6.22 -5.47
N LEU A 173 -6.42 -5.83 -4.48
CA LEU A 173 -5.03 -5.47 -4.69
C LEU A 173 -4.15 -5.82 -3.48
N ILE A 174 -2.91 -6.21 -3.75
CA ILE A 174 -1.87 -6.38 -2.74
C ILE A 174 -0.69 -5.44 -3.02
N SER A 175 -0.05 -4.96 -1.94
CA SER A 175 1.17 -4.13 -1.99
C SER A 175 2.35 -4.85 -1.35
N PRO A 176 3.01 -5.81 -2.04
CA PRO A 176 4.24 -6.42 -1.54
C PRO A 176 5.37 -5.40 -1.53
N PHE A 177 6.15 -5.40 -0.43
CA PHE A 177 7.24 -4.45 -0.23
C PHE A 177 8.56 -4.99 -0.78
N VAL A 178 9.20 -4.20 -1.64
CA VAL A 178 10.47 -4.57 -2.29
C VAL A 178 11.67 -4.16 -1.42
N GLY A 179 11.86 -2.88 -1.21
CA GLY A 179 13.05 -2.35 -0.57
C GLY A 179 13.18 -2.70 0.92
N ARG A 180 12.07 -2.92 1.65
CA ARG A 180 12.18 -3.38 3.04
C ARG A 180 12.63 -4.83 3.14
N ILE A 181 12.33 -5.66 2.14
CA ILE A 181 12.88 -7.01 2.02
C ILE A 181 14.39 -6.91 1.74
N LEU A 182 14.80 -6.07 0.78
CA LEU A 182 16.20 -5.80 0.49
C LEU A 182 16.96 -5.37 1.75
N ASP A 183 16.44 -4.41 2.51
CA ASP A 183 17.08 -3.91 3.74
C ASP A 183 17.34 -5.03 4.75
N TRP A 184 16.37 -5.95 4.92
CA TRP A 184 16.52 -7.07 5.84
C TRP A 184 17.62 -8.05 5.38
N TYR A 185 17.61 -8.43 4.10
CA TYR A 185 18.61 -9.36 3.57
C TYR A 185 20.01 -8.77 3.50
N LYS A 186 20.16 -7.48 3.22
CA LYS A 186 21.44 -6.77 3.31
C LYS A 186 22.03 -6.89 4.71
N LYS A 187 21.22 -6.65 5.73
CA LYS A 187 21.64 -6.76 7.14
C LYS A 187 21.91 -8.20 7.53
N ALA A 188 21.04 -9.14 7.18
CA ALA A 188 21.17 -10.54 7.57
C ALA A 188 22.39 -11.20 6.93
N ASN A 189 22.71 -10.86 5.68
CA ASN A 189 23.82 -11.45 4.93
C ASN A 189 25.11 -10.62 5.03
N ASN A 190 25.08 -9.47 5.74
CA ASN A 190 26.18 -8.53 5.88
C ASN A 190 26.79 -8.11 4.52
N VAL A 191 25.90 -7.69 3.59
CA VAL A 191 26.28 -7.21 2.27
C VAL A 191 25.76 -5.78 2.07
N ASP A 192 26.49 -4.98 1.28
CA ASP A 192 26.14 -3.58 1.04
C ASP A 192 25.05 -3.42 -0.05
N SER A 193 25.00 -4.33 -1.00
CA SER A 193 24.06 -4.25 -2.13
C SER A 193 23.83 -5.63 -2.75
N TYR A 194 22.75 -5.70 -3.55
CA TYR A 194 22.47 -6.80 -4.48
C TYR A 194 22.38 -6.23 -5.90
N PRO A 195 22.80 -6.97 -6.93
CA PRO A 195 22.41 -6.66 -8.30
C PRO A 195 20.88 -6.62 -8.40
N ALA A 196 20.33 -5.67 -9.16
CA ALA A 196 18.87 -5.49 -9.22
C ALA A 196 18.10 -6.78 -9.62
N ALA A 197 18.67 -7.61 -10.50
CA ALA A 197 18.08 -8.89 -10.90
C ALA A 197 18.14 -9.99 -9.80
N GLU A 198 18.98 -9.80 -8.78
CA GLU A 198 19.17 -10.73 -7.65
C GLU A 198 18.61 -10.16 -6.35
N ASP A 199 17.98 -8.98 -6.42
CA ASP A 199 17.37 -8.32 -5.27
C ASP A 199 16.26 -9.21 -4.68
N PRO A 200 16.34 -9.59 -3.40
CA PRO A 200 15.36 -10.47 -2.78
C PRO A 200 13.93 -9.93 -2.81
N GLY A 201 13.75 -8.62 -2.77
CA GLY A 201 12.44 -7.97 -2.88
C GLY A 201 11.88 -8.07 -4.29
N VAL A 202 12.71 -7.85 -5.31
CA VAL A 202 12.35 -8.04 -6.72
C VAL A 202 11.96 -9.49 -7.00
N LEU A 203 12.77 -10.44 -6.53
CA LEU A 203 12.50 -11.86 -6.67
C LEU A 203 11.18 -12.27 -6.00
N SER A 204 10.90 -11.73 -4.81
CA SER A 204 9.66 -11.97 -4.08
C SER A 204 8.42 -11.51 -4.87
N VAL A 205 8.43 -10.26 -5.36
CA VAL A 205 7.30 -9.72 -6.14
C VAL A 205 7.13 -10.45 -7.47
N SER A 206 8.21 -10.77 -8.17
CA SER A 206 8.19 -11.54 -9.42
C SER A 206 7.60 -12.94 -9.22
N ARG A 207 7.93 -13.61 -8.10
CA ARG A 207 7.36 -14.90 -7.70
C ARG A 207 5.85 -14.81 -7.49
N ILE A 208 5.40 -13.79 -6.72
CA ILE A 208 3.97 -13.55 -6.45
C ILE A 208 3.21 -13.26 -7.75
N TYR A 209 3.74 -12.37 -8.59
CA TYR A 209 3.17 -12.02 -9.88
C TYR A 209 2.99 -13.27 -10.76
N SER A 210 4.05 -14.07 -10.91
CA SER A 210 4.02 -15.30 -11.71
C SER A 210 2.97 -16.29 -11.18
N TYR A 211 2.90 -16.47 -9.87
CA TYR A 211 1.90 -17.33 -9.23
C TYR A 211 0.47 -16.87 -9.50
N TYR A 212 0.19 -15.57 -9.35
CA TYR A 212 -1.14 -15.04 -9.57
C TYR A 212 -1.59 -15.19 -11.03
N LYS A 213 -0.72 -14.84 -11.96
CA LYS A 213 -1.04 -14.96 -13.41
C LYS A 213 -1.20 -16.41 -13.82
N HIS A 214 -0.33 -17.31 -13.36
CA HIS A 214 -0.39 -18.74 -13.67
C HIS A 214 -1.70 -19.41 -13.19
N TYR A 215 -2.16 -19.06 -11.99
CA TYR A 215 -3.37 -19.65 -11.42
C TYR A 215 -4.64 -18.83 -11.69
N GLY A 216 -4.57 -17.78 -12.48
CA GLY A 216 -5.71 -16.97 -12.88
C GLY A 216 -6.35 -16.17 -11.75
N TYR A 217 -5.58 -15.74 -10.76
CA TYR A 217 -6.07 -14.84 -9.71
C TYR A 217 -6.24 -13.42 -10.26
N ASN A 218 -7.38 -12.79 -9.95
CA ASN A 218 -7.70 -11.42 -10.37
C ASN A 218 -7.06 -10.34 -9.49
N THR A 219 -6.51 -10.72 -8.35
CA THR A 219 -5.85 -9.80 -7.42
C THR A 219 -4.68 -9.11 -8.11
N ILE A 220 -4.68 -7.78 -8.07
CA ILE A 220 -3.65 -6.92 -8.66
C ILE A 220 -2.40 -6.96 -7.79
N VAL A 221 -1.23 -7.11 -8.42
CA VAL A 221 0.07 -7.02 -7.75
C VAL A 221 0.62 -5.61 -7.93
N MET A 222 0.84 -4.89 -6.84
CA MET A 222 1.45 -3.56 -6.84
C MET A 222 2.74 -3.56 -6.03
N GLY A 223 3.89 -3.62 -6.70
CA GLY A 223 5.18 -3.47 -6.03
C GLY A 223 5.27 -2.13 -5.29
N ALA A 224 5.81 -2.13 -4.08
CA ALA A 224 5.83 -0.96 -3.19
C ALA A 224 7.14 -0.82 -2.42
N SER A 225 7.37 0.39 -1.88
CA SER A 225 8.48 0.69 -0.95
C SER A 225 9.85 0.46 -1.58
N PHE A 226 10.12 1.09 -2.72
CA PHE A 226 11.38 0.98 -3.45
C PHE A 226 12.53 1.75 -2.80
N ARG A 227 13.77 1.30 -3.04
CA ARG A 227 15.02 1.95 -2.60
C ARG A 227 15.80 2.57 -3.75
N ASN A 228 15.63 2.04 -4.96
CA ASN A 228 16.36 2.47 -6.14
C ASN A 228 15.56 2.19 -7.43
N THR A 229 15.96 2.81 -8.54
CA THR A 229 15.29 2.63 -9.83
C THR A 229 15.50 1.23 -10.40
N GLY A 230 16.59 0.54 -10.05
CA GLY A 230 16.84 -0.83 -10.52
C GLY A 230 15.77 -1.82 -10.08
N GLU A 231 15.25 -1.69 -8.85
CA GLU A 231 14.11 -2.49 -8.38
C GLU A 231 12.86 -2.27 -9.25
N ILE A 232 12.60 -1.01 -9.60
CA ILE A 232 11.45 -0.62 -10.45
C ILE A 232 11.63 -1.17 -11.86
N GLU A 233 12.82 -1.03 -12.43
CA GLU A 233 13.16 -1.49 -13.77
C GLU A 233 13.02 -3.00 -13.92
N GLN A 234 13.44 -3.77 -12.91
CA GLN A 234 13.28 -5.24 -12.88
C GLN A 234 11.82 -5.70 -12.69
N LEU A 235 10.93 -4.81 -12.28
CA LEU A 235 9.50 -5.09 -12.14
C LEU A 235 8.65 -4.42 -13.23
N ALA A 236 9.27 -3.85 -14.27
CA ALA A 236 8.57 -3.27 -15.42
C ALA A 236 7.66 -4.32 -16.09
N GLY A 237 6.38 -4.02 -16.24
CA GLY A 237 5.34 -4.95 -16.69
C GLY A 237 4.52 -5.56 -15.53
N CYS A 238 4.88 -5.29 -14.27
CA CYS A 238 3.99 -5.57 -13.13
C CYS A 238 2.66 -4.82 -13.31
N ASP A 239 1.58 -5.33 -12.73
CA ASP A 239 0.27 -4.69 -12.86
C ASP A 239 0.31 -3.23 -12.42
N ARG A 240 0.89 -2.96 -11.25
CA ARG A 240 1.10 -1.61 -10.72
C ARG A 240 2.42 -1.50 -9.96
N LEU A 241 2.96 -0.30 -9.89
CA LEU A 241 4.10 0.05 -9.02
C LEU A 241 3.79 1.39 -8.35
N THR A 242 3.82 1.43 -7.02
CA THR A 242 3.69 2.69 -6.26
C THR A 242 5.07 3.23 -5.94
N ILE A 243 5.37 4.39 -6.50
CA ILE A 243 6.70 4.94 -6.61
C ILE A 243 6.74 6.32 -5.94
N SER A 244 7.80 6.57 -5.15
CA SER A 244 8.01 7.89 -4.54
C SER A 244 8.37 8.95 -5.59
N PRO A 245 8.06 10.23 -5.35
CA PRO A 245 8.39 11.33 -6.26
C PRO A 245 9.87 11.35 -6.67
N ASP A 246 10.80 11.15 -5.72
CA ASP A 246 12.23 11.17 -5.97
C ASP A 246 12.67 10.09 -6.98
N LEU A 247 12.08 8.89 -6.89
CA LEU A 247 12.38 7.81 -7.84
C LEU A 247 11.68 8.02 -9.19
N MET A 248 10.50 8.64 -9.20
CA MET A 248 9.86 9.05 -10.47
C MET A 248 10.69 10.10 -11.19
N GLU A 249 11.28 11.07 -10.47
CA GLU A 249 12.18 12.07 -11.04
C GLU A 249 13.43 11.43 -11.66
N GLN A 250 14.05 10.47 -10.96
CA GLN A 250 15.20 9.73 -11.49
C GLN A 250 14.84 8.96 -12.77
N LEU A 251 13.70 8.28 -12.80
CA LEU A 251 13.22 7.59 -14.02
C LEU A 251 12.91 8.56 -15.16
N ALA A 252 12.38 9.75 -14.85
CA ALA A 252 12.10 10.79 -15.84
C ALA A 252 13.38 11.42 -16.41
N ALA A 253 14.46 11.47 -15.64
CA ALA A 253 15.76 11.95 -16.09
C ALA A 253 16.50 10.93 -16.98
N ASP A 254 16.24 9.63 -16.82
CA ASP A 254 16.91 8.57 -17.57
C ASP A 254 16.24 8.32 -18.94
N LYS A 255 17.02 8.45 -20.01
CA LYS A 255 16.58 8.22 -21.40
C LYS A 255 16.99 6.86 -21.97
N GLY A 256 17.54 5.98 -21.12
CA GLY A 256 17.89 4.62 -21.50
C GLY A 256 16.66 3.78 -21.90
N ASN A 257 16.94 2.62 -22.47
CA ASN A 257 15.89 1.64 -22.80
C ASN A 257 15.41 0.92 -21.54
N LEU A 258 14.09 0.75 -21.41
CA LEU A 258 13.46 -0.01 -20.33
C LEU A 258 12.75 -1.24 -20.91
N PRO A 259 13.34 -2.43 -20.80
CA PRO A 259 12.67 -3.65 -21.29
C PRO A 259 11.51 -4.05 -20.36
N LYS A 260 10.46 -4.67 -20.93
CA LYS A 260 9.40 -5.30 -20.14
C LYS A 260 9.95 -6.58 -19.50
N MET A 261 9.99 -6.64 -18.19
CA MET A 261 10.55 -7.76 -17.40
C MET A 261 9.48 -8.76 -16.98
N LEU A 262 8.27 -8.30 -16.70
CA LEU A 262 7.14 -9.14 -16.32
C LEU A 262 6.08 -9.11 -17.42
N ASP A 263 5.60 -10.30 -17.82
CA ASP A 263 4.60 -10.45 -18.86
C ASP A 263 3.58 -11.50 -18.47
N ALA A 264 2.32 -11.09 -18.32
CA ALA A 264 1.23 -11.96 -17.87
C ALA A 264 0.96 -13.14 -18.82
N GLU A 265 1.27 -12.97 -20.12
CA GLU A 265 1.07 -14.01 -21.14
C GLU A 265 2.18 -15.06 -21.16
N ASN A 266 3.35 -14.74 -20.60
CA ASN A 266 4.55 -15.57 -20.66
C ASN A 266 5.12 -15.91 -19.28
N VAL A 267 4.27 -16.07 -18.26
CA VAL A 267 4.72 -16.40 -16.91
C VAL A 267 5.19 -17.85 -16.79
N VAL A 268 6.29 -18.03 -16.06
CA VAL A 268 6.76 -19.35 -15.62
C VAL A 268 6.58 -19.43 -14.11
N CYS A 269 5.65 -20.26 -13.66
CA CYS A 269 5.42 -20.52 -12.23
C CYS A 269 5.97 -21.90 -11.87
N LYS A 270 6.84 -21.94 -10.85
CA LYS A 270 7.40 -23.19 -10.30
C LYS A 270 6.66 -23.67 -9.05
N GLU A 271 5.79 -22.82 -8.50
CA GLU A 271 5.09 -23.09 -7.27
C GLU A 271 3.85 -23.96 -7.50
N ALA A 272 3.66 -24.97 -6.66
CA ALA A 272 2.40 -25.68 -6.61
C ALA A 272 1.29 -24.76 -6.06
N LYS A 273 0.06 -24.97 -6.52
CA LYS A 273 -1.09 -24.24 -5.97
C LYS A 273 -1.26 -24.59 -4.49
N LEU A 274 -1.25 -23.56 -3.65
CA LEU A 274 -1.47 -23.71 -2.22
C LEU A 274 -2.92 -23.41 -1.86
N ASP A 275 -3.42 -24.10 -0.84
CA ASP A 275 -4.70 -23.83 -0.20
C ASP A 275 -4.42 -23.66 1.31
N LEU A 276 -4.53 -22.42 1.81
CA LEU A 276 -4.12 -22.06 3.16
C LEU A 276 -5.35 -21.85 4.06
N ASN A 277 -5.45 -22.65 5.11
CA ASN A 277 -6.24 -22.30 6.28
C ASN A 277 -5.41 -21.45 7.26
N GLU A 278 -6.01 -20.99 8.35
CA GLU A 278 -5.34 -20.14 9.34
C GLU A 278 -4.07 -20.78 9.91
N ALA A 279 -4.13 -22.04 10.30
CA ALA A 279 -2.99 -22.73 10.91
C ALA A 279 -1.82 -22.85 9.94
N ALA A 280 -2.08 -23.20 8.68
CA ALA A 280 -1.07 -23.28 7.64
C ALA A 280 -0.49 -21.90 7.29
N PHE A 281 -1.34 -20.87 7.21
CA PHE A 281 -0.88 -19.49 7.01
C PHE A 281 0.07 -19.06 8.13
N ARG A 282 -0.36 -19.21 9.40
CA ARG A 282 0.45 -18.79 10.56
C ARG A 282 1.76 -19.54 10.65
N TRP A 283 1.74 -20.85 10.33
CA TRP A 283 2.96 -21.66 10.32
C TRP A 283 3.93 -21.20 9.24
N LEU A 284 3.51 -21.11 7.99
CA LEU A 284 4.37 -20.68 6.87
C LEU A 284 4.87 -19.25 7.03
N HIS A 285 4.06 -18.35 7.59
CA HIS A 285 4.48 -16.99 7.89
C HIS A 285 5.52 -16.96 9.02
N ASN A 286 5.34 -17.80 10.07
CA ASN A 286 6.28 -17.90 11.18
C ASN A 286 7.65 -18.48 10.75
N GLU A 287 7.69 -19.37 9.77
CA GLU A 287 8.94 -19.91 9.24
C GLU A 287 9.75 -18.89 8.44
N ASP A 288 9.11 -17.84 7.95
CA ASP A 288 9.75 -16.73 7.24
C ASP A 288 10.15 -15.63 8.23
N ALA A 289 11.38 -15.68 8.73
CA ALA A 289 11.90 -14.74 9.72
C ALA A 289 11.87 -13.30 9.19
N MET A 290 12.22 -13.07 7.92
CA MET A 290 12.17 -11.74 7.30
C MET A 290 10.74 -11.20 7.33
N ALA A 291 9.76 -11.99 6.94
CA ALA A 291 8.38 -11.55 6.85
C ALA A 291 7.75 -11.27 8.24
N THR A 292 7.99 -12.14 9.22
CA THR A 292 7.49 -11.94 10.60
C THR A 292 8.07 -10.69 11.24
N GLU A 293 9.38 -10.48 11.11
CA GLU A 293 10.06 -9.31 11.65
C GLU A 293 9.58 -8.02 10.96
N LYS A 294 9.49 -8.01 9.64
CA LYS A 294 9.12 -6.82 8.86
C LYS A 294 7.65 -6.46 8.98
N LEU A 295 6.74 -7.42 9.07
CA LEU A 295 5.32 -7.17 9.36
C LEU A 295 5.16 -6.52 10.72
N ALA A 296 5.73 -7.12 11.77
CA ALA A 296 5.65 -6.62 13.12
C ALA A 296 6.31 -5.23 13.28
N GLU A 297 7.48 -5.02 12.66
CA GLU A 297 8.15 -3.72 12.62
C GLU A 297 7.29 -2.67 11.89
N GLY A 298 6.70 -3.04 10.76
CA GLY A 298 5.86 -2.15 9.95
C GLY A 298 4.64 -1.66 10.72
N ILE A 299 3.92 -2.56 11.38
CA ILE A 299 2.77 -2.22 12.24
C ILE A 299 3.20 -1.26 13.35
N ARG A 300 4.29 -1.55 14.08
CA ARG A 300 4.79 -0.67 15.14
C ARG A 300 5.21 0.70 14.63
N ASN A 301 5.84 0.78 13.46
CA ASN A 301 6.29 2.06 12.89
C ASN A 301 5.09 2.92 12.46
N PHE A 302 4.08 2.32 11.82
CA PHE A 302 2.86 3.04 11.46
C PHE A 302 2.09 3.51 12.69
N THR A 303 2.06 2.70 13.76
CA THR A 303 1.49 3.13 15.05
C THR A 303 2.22 4.34 15.62
N ARG A 304 3.56 4.34 15.63
CA ARG A 304 4.35 5.49 16.11
C ARG A 304 4.11 6.76 15.30
N ASP A 305 3.94 6.62 13.98
CA ASP A 305 3.63 7.78 13.13
C ASP A 305 2.21 8.27 13.34
N GLN A 306 1.25 7.36 13.59
CA GLN A 306 -0.10 7.70 14.03
C GLN A 306 -0.09 8.46 15.36
N GLU A 307 0.68 8.01 16.36
CA GLU A 307 0.83 8.68 17.66
C GLU A 307 1.45 10.08 17.52
N LYS A 308 2.40 10.27 16.62
CA LYS A 308 2.96 11.61 16.30
C LYS A 308 1.89 12.51 15.66
N LEU A 309 1.07 11.96 14.76
CA LEU A 309 -0.05 12.70 14.18
C LEU A 309 -1.05 13.12 15.26
N GLU A 310 -1.44 12.21 16.13
CA GLU A 310 -2.33 12.50 17.27
C GLU A 310 -1.75 13.60 18.19
N ALA A 311 -0.42 13.56 18.41
CA ALA A 311 0.25 14.61 19.19
C ALA A 311 0.25 15.97 18.49
N LEU A 312 0.38 16.00 17.17
CA LEU A 312 0.28 17.22 16.36
C LEU A 312 -1.15 17.79 16.37
N LEU A 313 -2.15 16.93 16.49
CA LEU A 313 -3.56 17.31 16.47
C LEU A 313 -4.13 17.70 17.84
N LYS A 314 -3.40 17.54 18.92
CA LYS A 314 -3.77 18.04 20.26
C LYS A 314 -3.64 19.55 20.32
#